data_8fcde99384b8bc7f324a328abc2588a2
#
_entry.id   8fcde99384b8bc7f324a328abc2588a2
#
_cell.length_a   1.000
_cell.length_b   1.000
_cell.length_c   1.000
_cell.angle_alpha   90.00
_cell.angle_beta   90.00
_cell.angle_gamma   90.00
#
_symmetry.space_group_name_H-M   'P 1'
#
loop_
_entity.id
_entity.type
_entity.pdbx_description
1 polymer ?
#
loop_
_entity_poly.entity_id
_entity_poly.type
_entity_poly.pdbx_seq_one_letter_code
_entity_poly.pdbx_strand_id
1 'polypeptide(L)'
;MSAINVPYTGFSFLPHQEVGVRWMIDREMSGDGICRGGILADDMGLGKTWQTIGLLTNCLVGKTLLVAPPVLISQWQEALDKSGVITALFWDKKWKGAEDAAVYLVTYDKVWRNMKLMTERVWDRVVLDEGHFIRNAKTKRAQSLLQVRGDRKWVLSGTPVQNGLSDFRTLLDWLGYEVPRIGAMAACQELAKTVLLRRPITLLANVMPAPPTHEKETLVYDGGAEFNTFNVLVGRLQDAMSANYPSACILELYLRVQMFISHPQIYRDAMNRKYGGSYFSGPWQGTATKLAAFNTLLDVDSVSPTLVFCNFKLEMDYVADAATAHGYKVYFIRGGMGGAERKHGISESIRLAKAGVPVLMICQIVAGNCGLNLQHLTRVIFYTQHWNPSVMDQAMTRSYRYGQKSEVTVHHLILGSPELRNIDRCMLEKHAEKRSLTFMLCPSLKFAFHPDFAVPGAGGSGLLMPLNFEEQEQEPEDPVE
;
A
#
# COMPACT_ATOMS: atom_id res chain seq x y z
N MET A 1 16.52 24.54 23.73
CA MET A 1 15.59 24.33 22.60
C MET A 1 14.20 24.67 23.09
N SER A 2 13.44 25.51 22.39
CA SER A 2 12.06 25.84 22.74
C SER A 2 11.16 24.61 22.72
N ALA A 3 10.16 24.56 23.60
CA ALA A 3 9.16 23.48 23.59
C ALA A 3 8.40 23.47 22.26
N ILE A 4 8.08 22.30 21.74
CA ILE A 4 7.22 22.15 20.57
C ILE A 4 5.77 22.32 21.01
N ASN A 5 5.02 23.19 20.37
CA ASN A 5 3.59 23.31 20.57
C ASN A 5 2.89 22.03 20.13
N VAL A 6 2.03 21.49 21.00
CA VAL A 6 1.21 20.33 20.69
C VAL A 6 0.03 20.72 19.80
N PRO A 7 -0.43 19.85 18.90
CA PRO A 7 -1.53 20.14 17.98
C PRO A 7 -2.85 20.57 18.65
N TYR A 8 -3.16 20.03 19.83
CA TYR A 8 -4.36 20.38 20.60
C TYR A 8 -4.18 19.99 22.07
N THR A 9 -4.99 20.56 22.96
CA THR A 9 -4.97 20.27 24.39
C THR A 9 -5.21 18.79 24.68
N GLY A 10 -4.33 18.19 25.45
CA GLY A 10 -4.37 16.76 25.78
C GLY A 10 -3.63 15.86 24.79
N PHE A 11 -3.07 16.41 23.70
CA PHE A 11 -2.17 15.67 22.83
C PHE A 11 -0.74 15.69 23.37
N SER A 12 -0.03 14.59 23.20
CA SER A 12 1.42 14.52 23.44
C SER A 12 2.09 13.79 22.28
N PHE A 13 3.18 14.35 21.81
CA PHE A 13 4.02 13.65 20.84
C PHE A 13 4.73 12.47 21.50
N LEU A 14 4.82 11.36 20.79
CA LEU A 14 5.77 10.32 21.15
C LEU A 14 7.21 10.84 20.90
N PRO A 15 8.22 10.35 21.62
CA PRO A 15 9.60 10.87 21.53
C PRO A 15 10.11 10.96 20.09
N HIS A 16 9.86 9.93 19.28
CA HIS A 16 10.26 9.94 17.87
C HIS A 16 9.49 10.99 17.05
N GLN A 17 8.22 11.23 17.36
CA GLN A 17 7.42 12.24 16.64
C GLN A 17 7.95 13.65 16.93
N GLU A 18 8.29 13.93 18.17
CA GLU A 18 8.91 15.21 18.57
C GLU A 18 10.23 15.43 17.81
N VAL A 19 11.11 14.42 17.77
CA VAL A 19 12.35 14.47 16.99
C VAL A 19 12.05 14.74 15.51
N GLY A 20 11.02 14.08 14.95
CA GLY A 20 10.63 14.29 13.55
C GLY A 20 10.11 15.70 13.28
N VAL A 21 9.28 16.24 14.16
CA VAL A 21 8.81 17.64 14.04
C VAL A 21 9.98 18.63 14.09
N ARG A 22 10.93 18.44 15.03
CA ARG A 22 12.13 19.27 15.10
C ARG A 22 12.96 19.22 13.83
N TRP A 23 13.21 18.01 13.33
CA TRP A 23 13.93 17.82 12.08
C TRP A 23 13.24 18.53 10.91
N MET A 24 11.90 18.42 10.81
CA MET A 24 11.15 19.11 9.76
C MET A 24 11.25 20.64 9.89
N ILE A 25 11.17 21.18 11.11
CA ILE A 25 11.33 22.63 11.35
C ILE A 25 12.76 23.07 10.97
N ASP A 26 13.78 22.34 11.43
CA ASP A 26 15.18 22.67 11.15
C ASP A 26 15.47 22.67 9.64
N ARG A 27 14.89 21.70 8.90
CA ARG A 27 14.98 21.64 7.44
C ARG A 27 14.30 22.82 6.74
N GLU A 28 13.18 23.32 7.25
CA GLU A 28 12.53 24.51 6.69
C GLU A 28 13.28 25.81 7.01
N MET A 29 13.86 25.90 8.20
CA MET A 29 14.58 27.11 8.65
C MET A 29 15.95 27.22 8.00
N SER A 30 16.72 26.15 7.98
CA SER A 30 18.10 26.15 7.48
C SER A 30 18.18 25.88 5.98
N GLY A 31 17.41 24.89 5.49
CA GLY A 31 17.58 24.40 4.12
C GLY A 31 18.98 23.87 3.84
N ASP A 32 19.29 23.61 2.59
CA ASP A 32 20.64 23.26 2.11
C ASP A 32 21.02 24.06 0.86
N GLY A 33 20.31 25.16 0.61
CA GLY A 33 20.48 25.99 -0.59
C GLY A 33 19.70 25.50 -1.82
N ILE A 34 19.20 24.27 -1.82
CA ILE A 34 18.42 23.66 -2.89
C ILE A 34 16.96 23.50 -2.45
N CYS A 35 16.74 22.86 -1.31
CA CYS A 35 15.41 22.55 -0.79
C CYS A 35 15.24 22.95 0.68
N ARG A 36 14.11 23.57 0.99
CA ARG A 36 13.59 23.73 2.35
C ARG A 36 12.51 22.69 2.57
N GLY A 37 12.91 21.49 2.98
CA GLY A 37 12.01 20.35 3.11
C GLY A 37 12.73 19.03 3.01
N GLY A 38 12.01 17.98 2.61
CA GLY A 38 12.59 16.65 2.53
C GLY A 38 11.56 15.54 2.44
N ILE A 39 11.99 14.32 2.79
CA ILE A 39 11.18 13.10 2.75
C ILE A 39 11.05 12.55 4.16
N LEU A 40 9.84 12.61 4.74
CA LEU A 40 9.52 11.93 5.99
C LEU A 40 9.08 10.51 5.64
N ALA A 41 10.03 9.58 5.77
CA ALA A 41 9.89 8.20 5.32
C ALA A 41 9.71 7.19 6.47
N ASP A 42 9.28 7.64 7.63
CA ASP A 42 8.97 6.78 8.77
C ASP A 42 8.06 5.61 8.37
N ASP A 43 8.28 4.45 8.98
CA ASP A 43 7.41 3.31 8.80
C ASP A 43 5.95 3.70 9.05
N MET A 44 5.05 2.94 8.44
CA MET A 44 3.62 3.15 8.64
C MET A 44 3.25 2.93 10.10
N GLY A 45 2.30 3.74 10.59
CA GLY A 45 1.91 3.68 12.00
C GLY A 45 2.70 4.60 12.93
N LEU A 46 3.83 5.16 12.54
CA LEU A 46 4.65 6.09 13.35
C LEU A 46 4.09 7.53 13.40
N GLY A 47 2.94 7.80 12.77
CA GLY A 47 2.23 9.06 12.90
C GLY A 47 2.80 10.22 12.08
N LYS A 48 3.19 9.97 10.83
CA LYS A 48 3.62 11.02 9.87
C LYS A 48 2.64 12.18 9.78
N THR A 49 1.34 11.90 9.79
CA THR A 49 0.27 12.92 9.80
C THR A 49 0.41 13.87 10.98
N TRP A 50 0.58 13.35 12.20
CA TRP A 50 0.72 14.18 13.40
C TRP A 50 2.04 14.95 13.44
N GLN A 51 3.12 14.39 12.92
CA GLN A 51 4.39 15.11 12.78
C GLN A 51 4.24 16.27 11.80
N THR A 52 3.54 16.06 10.67
CA THR A 52 3.26 17.14 9.71
C THR A 52 2.36 18.21 10.33
N ILE A 53 1.33 17.85 11.10
CA ILE A 53 0.52 18.83 11.83
C ILE A 53 1.37 19.59 12.86
N GLY A 54 2.28 18.88 13.56
CA GLY A 54 3.26 19.52 14.43
C GLY A 54 4.12 20.55 13.69
N LEU A 55 4.58 20.24 12.48
CA LEU A 55 5.26 21.23 11.64
C LEU A 55 4.33 22.42 11.31
N LEU A 56 3.08 22.16 10.89
CA LEU A 56 2.13 23.20 10.50
C LEU A 56 1.80 24.16 11.65
N THR A 57 1.73 23.67 12.88
CA THR A 57 1.39 24.45 14.07
C THR A 57 2.59 25.17 14.69
N ASN A 58 3.81 24.72 14.45
CA ASN A 58 5.04 25.30 15.00
C ASN A 58 5.84 26.14 14.00
N CYS A 59 5.65 25.93 12.72
CA CYS A 59 6.29 26.70 11.66
C CYS A 59 5.21 27.31 10.75
N LEU A 60 4.65 28.42 11.20
CA LEU A 60 3.62 29.14 10.46
C LEU A 60 4.26 29.83 9.25
N VAL A 61 3.91 29.34 8.09
CA VAL A 61 4.25 29.94 6.80
C VAL A 61 2.93 30.17 6.07
N GLY A 62 2.83 31.07 5.15
CA GLY A 62 1.59 31.43 4.47
C GLY A 62 0.69 30.22 4.08
N LYS A 63 0.52 29.96 2.79
CA LYS A 63 -0.43 28.97 2.29
C LYS A 63 0.24 27.63 1.98
N THR A 64 -0.23 26.56 2.60
CA THR A 64 0.22 25.19 2.37
C THR A 64 -0.73 24.44 1.44
N LEU A 65 -0.23 23.89 0.33
CA LEU A 65 -0.94 22.92 -0.48
C LEU A 65 -0.65 21.52 0.05
N LEU A 66 -1.67 20.78 0.50
CA LEU A 66 -1.56 19.40 0.93
C LEU A 66 -2.26 18.50 -0.08
N VAL A 67 -1.48 17.65 -0.75
CA VAL A 67 -1.96 16.71 -1.75
C VAL A 67 -1.99 15.31 -1.14
N ALA A 68 -3.15 14.67 -1.14
CA ALA A 68 -3.32 13.35 -0.53
C ALA A 68 -4.20 12.44 -1.40
N PRO A 69 -4.09 11.11 -1.25
CA PRO A 69 -5.03 10.17 -1.86
C PRO A 69 -6.49 10.47 -1.43
N PRO A 70 -7.49 10.21 -2.30
CA PRO A 70 -8.90 10.51 -2.00
C PRO A 70 -9.40 9.96 -0.67
N VAL A 71 -8.93 8.79 -0.32
CA VAL A 71 -9.32 8.07 0.90
C VAL A 71 -8.76 8.65 2.19
N LEU A 72 -7.69 9.44 2.11
CA LEU A 72 -7.06 10.10 3.26
C LEU A 72 -7.57 11.52 3.48
N ILE A 73 -8.32 12.09 2.54
CA ILE A 73 -8.82 13.47 2.62
C ILE A 73 -9.64 13.71 3.90
N SER A 74 -10.59 12.83 4.21
CA SER A 74 -11.42 12.97 5.42
C SER A 74 -10.61 12.82 6.70
N GLN A 75 -9.59 11.95 6.70
CA GLN A 75 -8.70 11.76 7.84
C GLN A 75 -7.81 12.99 8.07
N TRP A 76 -7.28 13.57 7.00
CA TRP A 76 -6.51 14.82 7.06
C TRP A 76 -7.38 15.96 7.56
N GLN A 77 -8.60 16.10 7.02
CA GLN A 77 -9.53 17.15 7.44
C GLN A 77 -9.84 17.04 8.94
N GLU A 78 -10.22 15.83 9.40
CA GLU A 78 -10.51 15.61 10.82
C GLU A 78 -9.30 15.92 11.74
N ALA A 79 -8.09 15.57 11.32
CA ALA A 79 -6.88 15.83 12.10
C ALA A 79 -6.51 17.32 12.11
N LEU A 80 -6.67 18.03 11.00
CA LEU A 80 -6.46 19.47 10.89
C LEU A 80 -7.50 20.25 11.71
N ASP A 81 -8.77 19.87 11.63
CA ASP A 81 -9.87 20.49 12.40
C ASP A 81 -9.60 20.35 13.92
N LYS A 82 -9.17 19.16 14.39
CA LYS A 82 -8.79 18.94 15.79
C LYS A 82 -7.64 19.83 16.23
N SER A 83 -6.73 20.18 15.35
CA SER A 83 -5.57 21.01 15.64
C SER A 83 -5.86 22.51 15.47
N GLY A 84 -7.09 22.91 15.13
CA GLY A 84 -7.48 24.30 14.91
C GLY A 84 -6.88 24.93 13.66
N VAL A 85 -6.31 24.15 12.75
CA VAL A 85 -5.76 24.64 11.48
C VAL A 85 -6.89 24.90 10.50
N ILE A 86 -7.02 26.15 10.07
CA ILE A 86 -8.05 26.56 9.11
C ILE A 86 -7.77 25.93 7.74
N THR A 87 -8.74 25.20 7.20
CA THR A 87 -8.59 24.44 5.96
C THR A 87 -9.56 24.87 4.87
N ALA A 88 -9.11 24.79 3.61
CA ALA A 88 -9.95 24.83 2.43
C ALA A 88 -9.83 23.53 1.65
N LEU A 89 -10.95 22.94 1.28
CA LEU A 89 -11.02 21.71 0.50
C LEU A 89 -11.29 22.00 -0.97
N PHE A 90 -10.54 21.37 -1.90
CA PHE A 90 -10.81 21.51 -3.33
C PHE A 90 -11.97 20.61 -3.76
N TRP A 91 -13.08 21.23 -4.19
CA TRP A 91 -14.29 20.56 -4.61
C TRP A 91 -14.95 21.30 -5.79
N ASP A 92 -15.48 20.55 -6.77
CA ASP A 92 -16.15 21.13 -7.96
C ASP A 92 -15.35 22.26 -8.63
N LYS A 93 -14.08 22.02 -8.91
CA LYS A 93 -13.14 22.95 -9.57
C LYS A 93 -12.91 24.27 -8.81
N LYS A 94 -13.23 24.34 -7.52
CA LYS A 94 -13.00 25.50 -6.66
C LYS A 94 -12.63 25.09 -5.24
N TRP A 95 -12.03 26.04 -4.53
CA TRP A 95 -11.76 25.88 -3.10
C TRP A 95 -13.03 26.18 -2.30
N LYS A 96 -13.40 25.27 -1.39
CA LYS A 96 -14.47 25.43 -0.41
C LYS A 96 -13.84 25.53 0.97
N GLY A 97 -14.17 26.52 1.75
CA GLY A 97 -13.64 26.83 3.08
C GLY A 97 -13.34 28.30 3.26
N ALA A 98 -12.59 28.64 4.30
CA ALA A 98 -12.24 30.03 4.61
C ALA A 98 -11.25 30.59 3.57
N GLU A 99 -11.40 31.85 3.22
CA GLU A 99 -10.49 32.54 2.28
C GLU A 99 -9.07 32.69 2.85
N ASP A 100 -8.95 32.72 4.17
CA ASP A 100 -7.72 32.78 4.95
C ASP A 100 -7.18 31.42 5.35
N ALA A 101 -7.61 30.33 4.69
CA ALA A 101 -7.15 28.99 4.98
C ALA A 101 -5.62 28.89 4.95
N ALA A 102 -5.05 28.27 5.99
CA ALA A 102 -3.63 27.98 6.08
C ALA A 102 -3.26 26.72 5.27
N VAL A 103 -4.19 25.76 5.16
CA VAL A 103 -3.99 24.52 4.42
C VAL A 103 -5.07 24.34 3.36
N TYR A 104 -4.64 24.06 2.15
CA TYR A 104 -5.46 23.77 0.97
C TYR A 104 -5.35 22.30 0.63
N LEU A 105 -6.38 21.52 0.94
CA LEU A 105 -6.40 20.06 0.82
C LEU A 105 -6.99 19.62 -0.53
N VAL A 106 -6.25 18.80 -1.28
CA VAL A 106 -6.61 18.39 -2.64
C VAL A 106 -6.13 16.96 -2.92
N THR A 107 -6.78 16.27 -3.88
CA THR A 107 -6.32 14.97 -4.34
C THR A 107 -5.39 15.09 -5.54
N TYR A 108 -4.51 14.07 -5.73
CA TYR A 108 -3.59 14.00 -6.87
C TYR A 108 -4.30 14.21 -8.22
N ASP A 109 -5.44 13.55 -8.43
CA ASP A 109 -6.20 13.64 -9.68
C ASP A 109 -6.80 15.02 -9.92
N LYS A 110 -7.22 15.68 -8.86
CA LYS A 110 -7.72 17.05 -8.96
C LYS A 110 -6.61 18.06 -9.30
N VAL A 111 -5.37 17.80 -8.86
CA VAL A 111 -4.22 18.65 -9.24
C VAL A 111 -4.01 18.63 -10.74
N TRP A 112 -3.82 17.44 -11.35
CA TRP A 112 -3.54 17.41 -12.79
C TRP A 112 -4.72 17.81 -13.66
N ARG A 113 -5.97 17.54 -13.25
CA ARG A 113 -7.18 17.97 -13.97
C ARG A 113 -7.41 19.50 -13.92
N ASN A 114 -6.79 20.20 -12.96
CA ASN A 114 -6.97 21.64 -12.73
C ASN A 114 -5.63 22.38 -12.65
N MET A 115 -4.67 21.98 -13.47
CA MET A 115 -3.29 22.47 -13.47
C MET A 115 -3.18 24.00 -13.43
N LYS A 116 -3.91 24.69 -14.31
CA LYS A 116 -3.87 26.15 -14.40
C LYS A 116 -4.10 26.78 -13.03
N LEU A 117 -5.15 26.36 -12.32
CA LEU A 117 -5.50 26.89 -10.99
C LEU A 117 -4.43 26.57 -9.93
N MET A 118 -3.76 25.43 -10.05
CA MET A 118 -2.73 24.99 -9.10
C MET A 118 -1.39 25.68 -9.32
N THR A 119 -1.08 26.09 -10.55
CA THR A 119 0.18 26.74 -10.93
C THR A 119 0.11 28.28 -10.98
N GLU A 120 -1.10 28.87 -11.05
CA GLU A 120 -1.30 30.33 -10.95
C GLU A 120 -0.89 30.89 -9.58
N ARG A 121 -0.86 30.05 -8.55
CA ARG A 121 -0.46 30.41 -7.19
C ARG A 121 0.92 29.83 -6.86
N VAL A 122 1.76 30.65 -6.26
CA VAL A 122 2.96 30.16 -5.57
C VAL A 122 2.54 29.78 -4.15
N TRP A 123 2.91 28.57 -3.74
CA TRP A 123 2.62 28.04 -2.42
C TRP A 123 3.84 28.24 -1.51
N ASP A 124 3.61 28.63 -0.27
CA ASP A 124 4.70 28.75 0.71
C ASP A 124 5.20 27.36 1.14
N ARG A 125 4.29 26.35 1.10
CA ARG A 125 4.62 24.94 1.36
C ARG A 125 3.78 24.01 0.49
N VAL A 126 4.39 22.93 -0.01
CA VAL A 126 3.69 21.82 -0.68
C VAL A 126 4.01 20.53 0.05
N VAL A 127 2.99 19.80 0.45
CA VAL A 127 3.11 18.49 1.13
C VAL A 127 2.44 17.42 0.27
N LEU A 128 3.16 16.37 -0.06
CA LEU A 128 2.65 15.21 -0.78
C LEU A 128 2.53 14.03 0.18
N ASP A 129 1.31 13.69 0.60
CA ASP A 129 1.08 12.48 1.38
C ASP A 129 0.96 11.27 0.47
N GLU A 130 1.58 10.15 0.86
CA GLU A 130 1.83 8.99 0.02
C GLU A 130 2.52 9.39 -1.29
N GLY A 131 3.62 10.16 -1.18
CA GLY A 131 4.33 10.74 -2.32
C GLY A 131 4.81 9.76 -3.39
N HIS A 132 4.77 8.45 -3.11
CA HIS A 132 5.01 7.42 -4.12
C HIS A 132 4.00 7.46 -5.30
N PHE A 133 2.89 8.20 -5.19
CA PHE A 133 1.97 8.45 -6.31
C PHE A 133 2.59 9.24 -7.47
N ILE A 134 3.72 9.92 -7.24
CA ILE A 134 4.47 10.62 -8.30
C ILE A 134 5.77 9.91 -8.70
N ARG A 135 6.01 8.68 -8.26
CA ARG A 135 7.27 7.93 -8.50
C ARG A 135 7.65 7.79 -9.98
N ASN A 136 6.66 7.72 -10.86
CA ASN A 136 6.88 7.64 -12.30
C ASN A 136 6.73 9.03 -12.94
N ALA A 137 7.86 9.65 -13.32
CA ALA A 137 7.91 10.97 -13.92
C ALA A 137 7.10 11.11 -15.23
N LYS A 138 6.76 9.99 -15.90
CA LYS A 138 5.99 9.99 -17.15
C LYS A 138 4.48 10.16 -16.92
N THR A 139 3.99 9.95 -15.70
CA THR A 139 2.55 10.07 -15.41
C THR A 139 2.07 11.51 -15.39
N LYS A 140 0.81 11.75 -15.76
CA LYS A 140 0.18 13.07 -15.70
C LYS A 140 0.24 13.66 -14.29
N ARG A 141 0.07 12.82 -13.24
CA ARG A 141 0.16 13.23 -11.83
C ARG A 141 1.55 13.78 -11.50
N ALA A 142 2.62 13.05 -11.85
CA ALA A 142 3.99 13.49 -11.61
C ALA A 142 4.32 14.76 -12.39
N GLN A 143 4.03 14.79 -13.70
CA GLN A 143 4.28 15.94 -14.55
C GLN A 143 3.56 17.20 -14.08
N SER A 144 2.34 17.05 -13.55
CA SER A 144 1.60 18.19 -13.01
C SER A 144 2.21 18.69 -11.72
N LEU A 145 2.60 17.80 -10.82
CA LEU A 145 3.18 18.22 -9.54
C LEU A 145 4.60 18.78 -9.66
N LEU A 146 5.36 18.39 -10.69
CA LEU A 146 6.64 19.02 -11.03
C LEU A 146 6.48 20.50 -11.44
N GLN A 147 5.29 20.91 -11.91
CA GLN A 147 4.99 22.31 -12.27
C GLN A 147 4.45 23.14 -11.11
N VAL A 148 3.98 22.53 -10.03
CA VAL A 148 3.50 23.23 -8.84
C VAL A 148 4.68 23.82 -8.08
N ARG A 149 4.69 25.15 -7.93
CA ARG A 149 5.76 25.88 -7.26
C ARG A 149 5.49 25.99 -5.77
N GLY A 150 6.51 25.75 -4.96
CA GLY A 150 6.47 25.92 -3.52
C GLY A 150 7.89 26.08 -2.96
N ASP A 151 8.03 26.99 -1.98
CA ASP A 151 9.33 27.26 -1.35
C ASP A 151 9.77 26.13 -0.45
N ARG A 152 8.81 25.47 0.20
CA ARG A 152 9.04 24.31 1.08
C ARG A 152 8.34 23.11 0.52
N LYS A 153 9.05 21.99 0.40
CA LYS A 153 8.52 20.78 -0.24
C LYS A 153 8.70 19.56 0.63
N TRP A 154 7.62 18.86 0.91
CA TRP A 154 7.61 17.68 1.75
C TRP A 154 6.99 16.49 1.06
N VAL A 155 7.65 15.35 1.14
CA VAL A 155 7.14 14.05 0.75
C VAL A 155 6.93 13.20 1.99
N LEU A 156 5.73 12.69 2.19
CA LEU A 156 5.41 11.73 3.24
C LEU A 156 5.19 10.37 2.57
N SER A 157 5.96 9.38 2.91
CA SER A 157 5.78 8.03 2.36
C SER A 157 6.50 6.99 3.20
N GLY A 158 5.81 5.96 3.66
CA GLY A 158 6.45 4.80 4.29
C GLY A 158 7.31 3.98 3.31
N THR A 159 7.11 4.17 2.01
CA THR A 159 7.76 3.41 0.95
C THR A 159 8.18 4.32 -0.20
N PRO A 160 9.23 5.16 0.00
CA PRO A 160 9.67 6.12 -1.01
C PRO A 160 10.25 5.45 -2.27
N VAL A 161 10.62 4.18 -2.18
CA VAL A 161 11.11 3.35 -3.28
C VAL A 161 10.26 2.08 -3.33
N GLN A 162 9.66 1.78 -4.48
CA GLN A 162 8.82 0.60 -4.66
C GLN A 162 9.33 -0.32 -5.78
N ASN A 163 9.71 0.23 -6.92
CA ASN A 163 10.11 -0.55 -8.09
C ASN A 163 11.58 -0.39 -8.45
N GLY A 164 12.19 0.74 -8.14
CA GLY A 164 13.57 0.97 -8.53
C GLY A 164 14.12 2.33 -8.10
N LEU A 165 15.38 2.55 -8.41
CA LEU A 165 16.08 3.81 -8.15
C LEU A 165 15.41 5.01 -8.83
N SER A 166 14.74 4.78 -9.97
CA SER A 166 13.99 5.80 -10.70
C SER A 166 12.88 6.42 -9.85
N ASP A 167 12.23 5.63 -8.98
CA ASP A 167 11.19 6.13 -8.08
C ASP A 167 11.75 7.22 -7.16
N PHE A 168 12.89 6.92 -6.54
CA PHE A 168 13.54 7.85 -5.62
C PHE A 168 14.08 9.08 -6.33
N ARG A 169 14.63 8.90 -7.54
CA ARG A 169 15.06 10.03 -8.38
C ARG A 169 13.93 11.00 -8.67
N THR A 170 12.76 10.50 -9.04
CA THR A 170 11.60 11.35 -9.31
C THR A 170 11.20 12.18 -8.08
N LEU A 171 11.30 11.61 -6.87
CA LEU A 171 11.04 12.35 -5.63
C LEU A 171 12.12 13.41 -5.38
N LEU A 172 13.39 13.09 -5.62
CA LEU A 172 14.50 14.05 -5.51
C LEU A 172 14.38 15.18 -6.53
N ASP A 173 14.05 14.85 -7.79
CA ASP A 173 13.80 15.84 -8.85
C ASP A 173 12.65 16.78 -8.45
N TRP A 174 11.57 16.24 -7.86
CA TRP A 174 10.47 17.05 -7.37
C TRP A 174 10.88 17.99 -6.23
N LEU A 175 11.80 17.56 -5.36
CA LEU A 175 12.38 18.41 -4.31
C LEU A 175 13.35 19.47 -4.89
N GLY A 176 13.85 19.29 -6.10
CA GLY A 176 14.75 20.22 -6.78
C GLY A 176 16.20 19.73 -6.89
N TYR A 177 16.47 18.47 -6.52
CA TYR A 177 17.82 17.90 -6.62
C TYR A 177 18.03 17.24 -7.97
N GLU A 178 19.12 17.60 -8.64
CA GLU A 178 19.55 16.95 -9.87
C GLU A 178 20.38 15.71 -9.55
N VAL A 179 19.91 14.54 -9.98
CA VAL A 179 20.62 13.27 -9.78
C VAL A 179 21.29 12.86 -11.10
N PRO A 180 22.62 12.74 -11.15
CA PRO A 180 23.34 12.36 -12.37
C PRO A 180 22.95 10.94 -12.82
N ARG A 181 23.04 10.66 -14.12
CA ARG A 181 22.79 9.32 -14.66
C ARG A 181 23.88 8.33 -14.27
N ILE A 182 25.14 8.77 -14.35
CA ILE A 182 26.31 7.97 -13.95
C ILE A 182 26.51 8.16 -12.45
N GLY A 183 26.67 7.07 -11.71
CA GLY A 183 26.80 7.13 -10.25
C GLY A 183 25.50 7.45 -9.49
N ALA A 184 24.35 7.33 -10.15
CA ALA A 184 23.05 7.68 -9.58
C ALA A 184 22.77 7.04 -8.21
N MET A 185 23.19 5.79 -7.98
CA MET A 185 23.02 5.10 -6.70
C MET A 185 23.76 5.82 -5.58
N ALA A 186 25.05 6.12 -5.78
CA ALA A 186 25.87 6.80 -4.77
C ALA A 186 25.34 8.21 -4.48
N ALA A 187 24.95 8.96 -5.53
CA ALA A 187 24.35 10.28 -5.38
C ALA A 187 23.03 10.23 -4.60
N CYS A 188 22.16 9.26 -4.89
CA CYS A 188 20.90 9.07 -4.14
C CYS A 188 21.17 8.67 -2.69
N GLN A 189 22.16 7.83 -2.41
CA GLN A 189 22.53 7.44 -1.05
C GLN A 189 23.05 8.64 -0.24
N GLU A 190 23.85 9.50 -0.85
CA GLU A 190 24.37 10.69 -0.18
C GLU A 190 23.26 11.70 0.11
N LEU A 191 22.39 11.97 -0.87
CA LEU A 191 21.24 12.84 -0.68
C LEU A 191 20.28 12.29 0.37
N ALA A 192 20.05 10.97 0.39
CA ALA A 192 19.17 10.35 1.39
C ALA A 192 19.61 10.63 2.83
N LYS A 193 20.92 10.73 3.11
CA LYS A 193 21.41 11.05 4.46
C LYS A 193 20.97 12.43 4.96
N THR A 194 20.77 13.37 4.04
CA THR A 194 20.45 14.76 4.37
C THR A 194 18.93 15.02 4.29
N VAL A 195 18.29 14.53 3.21
CA VAL A 195 16.91 14.92 2.88
C VAL A 195 15.86 13.93 3.36
N LEU A 196 16.26 12.75 3.86
CA LEU A 196 15.35 11.70 4.26
C LEU A 196 15.47 11.39 5.74
N LEU A 197 14.34 11.42 6.44
CA LEU A 197 14.23 10.89 7.79
C LEU A 197 13.39 9.62 7.75
N ARG A 198 13.98 8.50 8.18
CA ARG A 198 13.29 7.23 8.27
C ARG A 198 13.60 6.52 9.59
N ARG A 199 12.54 6.03 10.22
CA ARG A 199 12.63 5.24 11.46
C ARG A 199 11.74 4.02 11.35
N PRO A 200 12.20 2.87 11.89
CA PRO A 200 11.43 1.64 11.88
C PRO A 200 10.38 1.62 13.00
N ILE A 201 9.28 0.91 12.79
CA ILE A 201 8.22 0.75 13.79
C ILE A 201 8.70 0.02 15.05
N THR A 202 9.81 -0.70 14.97
CA THR A 202 10.47 -1.34 16.12
C THR A 202 10.88 -0.36 17.22
N LEU A 203 10.95 0.96 16.92
CA LEU A 203 11.10 1.98 17.96
C LEU A 203 9.98 1.95 19.01
N LEU A 204 8.83 1.38 18.67
CA LEU A 204 7.68 1.24 19.57
C LEU A 204 7.65 -0.12 20.29
N ALA A 205 8.71 -0.92 20.22
CA ALA A 205 8.77 -2.25 20.82
C ALA A 205 8.44 -2.29 22.32
N ASN A 206 8.69 -1.19 23.04
CA ASN A 206 8.36 -1.08 24.48
C ASN A 206 6.87 -0.78 24.75
N VAL A 207 6.09 -0.39 23.75
CA VAL A 207 4.69 0.04 23.90
C VAL A 207 3.74 -0.68 22.96
N MET A 208 4.25 -1.59 22.17
CA MET A 208 3.51 -2.46 21.26
C MET A 208 3.84 -3.93 21.55
N PRO A 209 2.93 -4.87 21.26
CA PRO A 209 3.25 -6.30 21.31
C PRO A 209 4.41 -6.62 20.35
N ALA A 210 4.97 -7.83 20.49
CA ALA A 210 5.98 -8.34 19.57
C ALA A 210 5.57 -8.14 18.09
N PRO A 211 6.54 -7.98 17.18
CA PRO A 211 6.24 -7.97 15.74
C PRO A 211 5.38 -9.16 15.34
N PRO A 212 4.52 -9.00 14.31
CA PRO A 212 3.63 -10.08 13.89
C PRO A 212 4.39 -11.37 13.59
N THR A 213 3.84 -12.48 14.04
CA THR A 213 4.33 -13.80 13.65
C THR A 213 3.81 -14.11 12.25
N HIS A 214 4.72 -14.42 11.32
CA HIS A 214 4.38 -14.77 9.96
C HIS A 214 4.45 -16.26 9.74
N GLU A 215 3.32 -16.86 9.39
CA GLU A 215 3.19 -18.27 9.05
C GLU A 215 2.97 -18.42 7.54
N LYS A 216 3.76 -19.28 6.91
CA LYS A 216 3.64 -19.58 5.50
C LYS A 216 2.98 -20.93 5.33
N GLU A 217 1.78 -20.90 4.79
CA GLU A 217 1.08 -22.10 4.35
C GLU A 217 1.50 -22.41 2.91
N THR A 218 2.51 -23.24 2.74
CA THR A 218 2.91 -23.73 1.41
C THR A 218 1.98 -24.86 1.00
N LEU A 219 1.08 -24.57 0.08
CA LEU A 219 0.10 -25.50 -0.43
C LEU A 219 0.65 -26.21 -1.65
N VAL A 220 0.45 -27.50 -1.72
CA VAL A 220 0.88 -28.35 -2.84
C VAL A 220 -0.37 -28.91 -3.53
N TYR A 221 -0.37 -28.93 -4.84
CA TYR A 221 -1.44 -29.57 -5.60
C TYR A 221 -1.44 -31.09 -5.37
N ASP A 222 -2.60 -31.65 -5.13
CA ASP A 222 -2.79 -33.11 -5.01
C ASP A 222 -2.74 -33.84 -6.38
N GLY A 223 -2.38 -33.14 -7.45
CA GLY A 223 -2.52 -33.61 -8.81
C GLY A 223 -3.92 -33.31 -9.38
N GLY A 224 -4.36 -34.13 -10.33
CA GLY A 224 -5.70 -34.04 -10.91
C GLY A 224 -5.92 -32.86 -11.84
N ALA A 225 -7.19 -32.45 -12.02
CA ALA A 225 -7.60 -31.45 -13.00
C ALA A 225 -7.05 -30.05 -12.69
N GLU A 226 -6.92 -29.69 -11.40
CA GLU A 226 -6.39 -28.39 -10.97
C GLU A 226 -4.91 -28.27 -11.35
N PHE A 227 -4.10 -29.26 -11.01
CA PHE A 227 -2.67 -29.30 -11.36
C PHE A 227 -2.43 -29.30 -12.87
N ASN A 228 -3.17 -30.14 -13.61
CA ASN A 228 -3.03 -30.23 -15.07
C ASN A 228 -3.38 -28.90 -15.75
N THR A 229 -4.46 -28.24 -15.33
CA THR A 229 -4.86 -26.94 -15.89
C THR A 229 -3.84 -25.86 -15.53
N PHE A 230 -3.33 -25.86 -14.30
CA PHE A 230 -2.26 -24.96 -13.87
C PHE A 230 -1.02 -25.09 -14.76
N ASN A 231 -0.55 -26.30 -15.01
CA ASN A 231 0.62 -26.57 -15.86
C ASN A 231 0.43 -26.04 -17.29
N VAL A 232 -0.76 -26.24 -17.88
CA VAL A 232 -1.09 -25.71 -19.19
C VAL A 232 -1.03 -24.18 -19.20
N LEU A 233 -1.56 -23.52 -18.17
CA LEU A 233 -1.57 -22.04 -18.09
C LEU A 233 -0.16 -21.48 -17.90
N VAL A 234 0.64 -22.10 -17.03
CA VAL A 234 2.04 -21.70 -16.80
C VAL A 234 2.88 -21.94 -18.06
N GLY A 235 2.70 -23.07 -18.74
CA GLY A 235 3.37 -23.35 -20.02
C GLY A 235 3.09 -22.26 -21.06
N ARG A 236 1.83 -21.89 -21.25
CA ARG A 236 1.44 -20.78 -22.16
C ARG A 236 2.11 -19.45 -21.79
N LEU A 237 2.21 -19.15 -20.49
CA LEU A 237 2.88 -17.94 -20.02
C LEU A 237 4.39 -17.99 -20.33
N GLN A 238 5.05 -19.13 -20.08
CA GLN A 238 6.47 -19.33 -20.38
C GLN A 238 6.76 -19.25 -21.88
N ASP A 239 5.92 -19.85 -22.72
CA ASP A 239 6.03 -19.80 -24.17
C ASP A 239 5.91 -18.36 -24.68
N ALA A 240 4.93 -17.60 -24.19
CA ALA A 240 4.74 -16.20 -24.57
C ALA A 240 5.93 -15.30 -24.15
N MET A 241 6.52 -15.59 -22.98
CA MET A 241 7.73 -14.90 -22.50
C MET A 241 8.95 -15.23 -23.38
N SER A 242 9.14 -16.50 -23.71
CA SER A 242 10.27 -16.97 -24.53
C SER A 242 10.16 -16.47 -25.97
N ALA A 243 8.95 -16.34 -26.50
CA ALA A 243 8.67 -15.83 -27.82
C ALA A 243 8.61 -14.29 -27.88
N ASN A 244 8.93 -13.56 -26.78
CA ASN A 244 8.90 -12.11 -26.68
C ASN A 244 7.56 -11.50 -27.12
N TYR A 245 6.46 -12.07 -26.69
CA TYR A 245 5.13 -11.48 -26.94
C TYR A 245 5.03 -10.06 -26.35
N PRO A 246 4.14 -9.21 -26.89
CA PRO A 246 3.88 -7.89 -26.31
C PRO A 246 3.60 -7.97 -24.81
N SER A 247 4.14 -7.03 -24.02
CA SER A 247 4.01 -7.01 -22.55
C SER A 247 2.55 -7.11 -22.08
N ALA A 248 1.61 -6.51 -22.82
CA ALA A 248 0.18 -6.60 -22.54
C ALA A 248 -0.36 -8.06 -22.60
N CYS A 249 0.11 -8.84 -23.57
CA CYS A 249 -0.29 -10.24 -23.70
C CYS A 249 0.27 -11.09 -22.56
N ILE A 250 1.54 -10.85 -22.19
CA ILE A 250 2.18 -11.54 -21.07
C ILE A 250 1.46 -11.20 -19.76
N LEU A 251 1.12 -9.93 -19.55
CA LEU A 251 0.37 -9.47 -18.36
C LEU A 251 -1.01 -10.12 -18.29
N GLU A 252 -1.72 -10.24 -19.41
CA GLU A 252 -3.02 -10.92 -19.45
C GLU A 252 -2.88 -12.40 -19.04
N LEU A 253 -1.91 -13.11 -19.61
CA LEU A 253 -1.66 -14.52 -19.25
C LEU A 253 -1.30 -14.65 -17.77
N TYR A 254 -0.48 -13.76 -17.25
CA TYR A 254 -0.13 -13.70 -15.83
C TYR A 254 -1.37 -13.53 -14.95
N LEU A 255 -2.25 -12.58 -15.27
CA LEU A 255 -3.51 -12.38 -14.56
C LEU A 255 -4.42 -13.61 -14.62
N ARG A 256 -4.44 -14.35 -15.76
CA ARG A 256 -5.20 -15.60 -15.89
C ARG A 256 -4.69 -16.69 -14.97
N VAL A 257 -3.36 -16.84 -14.88
CA VAL A 257 -2.77 -17.79 -13.92
C VAL A 257 -3.08 -17.35 -12.48
N GLN A 258 -2.97 -16.07 -12.16
CA GLN A 258 -3.30 -15.54 -10.83
C GLN A 258 -4.77 -15.76 -10.46
N MET A 259 -5.71 -15.56 -11.39
CA MET A 259 -7.13 -15.88 -11.18
C MET A 259 -7.33 -17.36 -10.91
N PHE A 260 -6.64 -18.22 -11.66
CA PHE A 260 -6.77 -19.68 -11.53
C PHE A 260 -6.25 -20.18 -10.17
N ILE A 261 -5.07 -19.73 -9.74
CA ILE A 261 -4.50 -20.11 -8.44
C ILE A 261 -5.29 -19.57 -7.25
N SER A 262 -6.01 -18.45 -7.43
CA SER A 262 -6.92 -17.92 -6.42
C SER A 262 -8.12 -18.85 -6.25
N HIS A 263 -8.82 -19.13 -7.33
CA HIS A 263 -9.88 -20.14 -7.42
C HIS A 263 -10.15 -20.50 -8.89
N PRO A 264 -10.12 -21.77 -9.29
CA PRO A 264 -10.27 -22.17 -10.71
C PRO A 264 -11.54 -21.64 -11.38
N GLN A 265 -12.64 -21.51 -10.64
CA GLN A 265 -13.88 -20.95 -11.19
C GLN A 265 -13.74 -19.48 -11.62
N ILE A 266 -12.95 -18.68 -10.91
CA ILE A 266 -12.71 -17.26 -11.28
C ILE A 266 -12.09 -17.15 -12.67
N TYR A 267 -11.13 -18.03 -12.97
CA TYR A 267 -10.54 -18.14 -14.29
C TYR A 267 -11.58 -18.54 -15.35
N ARG A 268 -12.39 -19.57 -15.06
CA ARG A 268 -13.44 -20.03 -16.00
C ARG A 268 -14.44 -18.94 -16.32
N ASP A 269 -14.92 -18.22 -15.31
CA ASP A 269 -15.87 -17.11 -15.46
C ASP A 269 -15.27 -15.95 -16.25
N ALA A 270 -13.99 -15.65 -16.04
CA ALA A 270 -13.28 -14.63 -16.80
C ALA A 270 -13.12 -15.01 -18.28
N MET A 271 -12.83 -16.29 -18.58
CA MET A 271 -12.72 -16.78 -19.93
C MET A 271 -14.08 -16.83 -20.62
N ASN A 272 -15.12 -17.29 -19.94
CA ASN A 272 -16.48 -17.30 -20.46
C ASN A 272 -16.96 -15.88 -20.81
N ARG A 273 -16.68 -14.89 -19.95
CA ARG A 273 -16.99 -13.48 -20.28
C ARG A 273 -16.23 -12.96 -21.49
N LYS A 274 -14.95 -13.30 -21.62
CA LYS A 274 -14.13 -12.86 -22.76
C LYS A 274 -14.60 -13.46 -24.09
N TYR A 275 -15.05 -14.71 -24.08
CA TYR A 275 -15.40 -15.47 -25.31
C TYR A 275 -16.90 -15.74 -25.47
N GLY A 276 -17.76 -14.91 -24.87
CA GLY A 276 -19.20 -14.93 -25.13
C GLY A 276 -19.99 -16.06 -24.46
N GLY A 277 -19.50 -16.56 -23.31
CA GLY A 277 -20.30 -17.44 -22.43
C GLY A 277 -20.17 -18.93 -22.65
N SER A 278 -19.43 -19.41 -23.69
CA SER A 278 -19.40 -20.84 -24.08
C SER A 278 -18.01 -21.47 -24.08
N TYR A 279 -16.99 -20.81 -23.53
CA TYR A 279 -15.62 -21.33 -23.53
C TYR A 279 -15.48 -22.56 -22.60
N PHE A 280 -16.12 -22.53 -21.46
CA PHE A 280 -16.22 -23.66 -20.53
C PHE A 280 -17.69 -23.98 -20.24
N SER A 281 -18.05 -25.26 -20.29
CA SER A 281 -19.36 -25.75 -19.89
C SER A 281 -19.40 -26.03 -18.38
N GLY A 282 -20.46 -25.57 -17.70
CA GLY A 282 -20.69 -25.84 -16.27
C GLY A 282 -19.67 -25.23 -15.30
N PRO A 283 -19.87 -25.41 -14.01
CA PRO A 283 -18.95 -24.96 -12.97
C PRO A 283 -17.69 -25.86 -12.90
N TRP A 284 -16.67 -25.35 -12.20
CA TRP A 284 -15.48 -26.15 -11.85
C TRP A 284 -15.86 -27.34 -10.94
N GLN A 285 -15.40 -28.53 -11.30
CA GLN A 285 -15.72 -29.77 -10.57
C GLN A 285 -14.51 -30.35 -9.79
N GLY A 286 -13.33 -29.74 -9.93
CA GLY A 286 -12.12 -30.18 -9.24
C GLY A 286 -11.94 -29.51 -7.88
N THR A 287 -10.82 -29.83 -7.24
CA THR A 287 -10.38 -29.16 -6.01
C THR A 287 -10.09 -27.67 -6.25
N ALA A 288 -10.21 -26.89 -5.19
CA ALA A 288 -9.74 -25.52 -5.11
C ALA A 288 -8.80 -25.42 -3.90
N THR A 289 -7.53 -25.75 -4.12
CA THR A 289 -6.53 -26.00 -3.06
C THR A 289 -6.41 -24.85 -2.07
N LYS A 290 -6.40 -23.58 -2.54
CA LYS A 290 -6.35 -22.42 -1.64
C LYS A 290 -7.61 -22.30 -0.76
N LEU A 291 -8.78 -22.58 -1.32
CA LEU A 291 -10.04 -22.52 -0.56
C LEU A 291 -10.10 -23.64 0.48
N ALA A 292 -9.64 -24.84 0.14
CA ALA A 292 -9.55 -25.95 1.09
C ALA A 292 -8.63 -25.63 2.26
N ALA A 293 -7.43 -25.07 1.98
CA ALA A 293 -6.51 -24.64 3.02
C ALA A 293 -7.07 -23.50 3.89
N PHE A 294 -7.80 -22.56 3.28
CA PHE A 294 -8.48 -21.52 4.03
C PHE A 294 -9.52 -22.09 5.01
N ASN A 295 -10.32 -23.08 4.59
CA ASN A 295 -11.25 -23.81 5.45
C ASN A 295 -10.51 -24.47 6.62
N THR A 296 -9.38 -25.14 6.36
CA THR A 296 -8.56 -25.78 7.41
C THR A 296 -8.07 -24.73 8.44
N LEU A 297 -7.65 -23.54 8.01
CA LEU A 297 -7.27 -22.46 8.94
C LEU A 297 -8.46 -22.00 9.81
N LEU A 298 -9.67 -21.98 9.24
CA LEU A 298 -10.88 -21.62 10.00
C LEU A 298 -11.31 -22.71 10.97
N ASP A 299 -11.08 -24.00 10.64
CA ASP A 299 -11.32 -25.14 11.54
C ASP A 299 -10.39 -25.13 12.74
N VAL A 300 -9.11 -24.82 12.54
CA VAL A 300 -8.10 -24.76 13.61
C VAL A 300 -8.39 -23.63 14.61
N ASP A 301 -8.84 -22.49 14.12
CA ASP A 301 -9.22 -21.34 14.96
C ASP A 301 -10.47 -20.69 14.39
N SER A 302 -11.61 -21.03 14.97
CA SER A 302 -12.95 -20.55 14.55
C SER A 302 -13.43 -19.31 15.30
N VAL A 303 -12.62 -18.73 16.19
CA VAL A 303 -13.07 -17.63 17.08
C VAL A 303 -12.32 -16.32 16.90
N SER A 304 -11.06 -16.37 16.46
CA SER A 304 -10.21 -15.19 16.35
C SER A 304 -10.76 -14.17 15.36
N PRO A 305 -10.86 -12.89 15.75
CA PRO A 305 -11.23 -11.82 14.84
C PRO A 305 -10.24 -11.72 13.67
N THR A 306 -10.71 -11.96 12.46
CA THR A 306 -9.88 -12.25 11.29
C THR A 306 -10.01 -11.17 10.21
N LEU A 307 -8.88 -10.77 9.62
CA LEU A 307 -8.79 -9.90 8.45
C LEU A 307 -8.24 -10.71 7.27
N VAL A 308 -8.99 -10.78 6.18
CA VAL A 308 -8.56 -11.49 4.96
C VAL A 308 -8.33 -10.50 3.84
N PHE A 309 -7.17 -10.58 3.21
CA PHE A 309 -6.83 -9.78 2.03
C PHE A 309 -6.98 -10.61 0.76
N CYS A 310 -7.77 -10.08 -0.17
CA CYS A 310 -8.10 -10.66 -1.47
C CYS A 310 -7.76 -9.68 -2.61
N ASN A 311 -7.43 -10.19 -3.79
CA ASN A 311 -7.19 -9.38 -4.98
C ASN A 311 -8.46 -9.20 -5.82
N PHE A 312 -9.24 -10.27 -6.02
CA PHE A 312 -10.38 -10.28 -6.92
C PHE A 312 -11.72 -10.23 -6.16
N LYS A 313 -12.73 -9.57 -6.74
CA LYS A 313 -14.06 -9.49 -6.11
C LYS A 313 -14.72 -10.86 -5.94
N LEU A 314 -14.64 -11.72 -6.97
CA LEU A 314 -15.19 -13.08 -6.90
C LEU A 314 -14.46 -13.97 -5.87
N GLU A 315 -13.17 -13.75 -5.66
CA GLU A 315 -12.41 -14.40 -4.59
C GLU A 315 -12.98 -14.07 -3.21
N MET A 316 -13.38 -12.80 -3.02
CA MET A 316 -13.99 -12.36 -1.77
C MET A 316 -15.32 -13.08 -1.49
N ASP A 317 -16.10 -13.38 -2.53
CA ASP A 317 -17.37 -14.07 -2.39
C ASP A 317 -17.15 -15.52 -1.94
N TYR A 318 -16.20 -16.27 -2.53
CA TYR A 318 -15.86 -17.64 -2.09
C TYR A 318 -15.32 -17.68 -0.65
N VAL A 319 -14.48 -16.71 -0.29
CA VAL A 319 -13.95 -16.57 1.09
C VAL A 319 -15.10 -16.26 2.07
N ALA A 320 -16.07 -15.44 1.67
CA ALA A 320 -17.22 -15.10 2.48
C ALA A 320 -18.16 -16.29 2.74
N ASP A 321 -18.42 -17.06 1.70
CA ASP A 321 -19.27 -18.26 1.81
C ASP A 321 -18.62 -19.26 2.75
N ALA A 322 -17.33 -19.54 2.60
CA ALA A 322 -16.56 -20.39 3.49
C ALA A 322 -16.57 -19.90 4.94
N ALA A 323 -16.29 -18.62 5.17
CA ALA A 323 -16.29 -18.05 6.51
C ALA A 323 -17.69 -18.09 7.16
N THR A 324 -18.74 -17.85 6.38
CA THR A 324 -20.13 -17.93 6.86
C THR A 324 -20.49 -19.36 7.26
N ALA A 325 -20.07 -20.36 6.50
CA ALA A 325 -20.25 -21.77 6.83
C ALA A 325 -19.57 -22.16 8.17
N HIS A 326 -18.46 -21.49 8.52
CA HIS A 326 -17.75 -21.65 9.81
C HIS A 326 -18.30 -20.74 10.93
N GLY A 327 -19.45 -20.10 10.72
CA GLY A 327 -20.13 -19.30 11.74
C GLY A 327 -19.63 -17.88 11.93
N TYR A 328 -18.71 -17.39 11.07
CA TYR A 328 -18.26 -16.00 11.14
C TYR A 328 -19.31 -15.01 10.68
N LYS A 329 -19.35 -13.85 11.33
CA LYS A 329 -20.05 -12.66 10.81
C LYS A 329 -19.09 -11.94 9.85
N VAL A 330 -19.48 -11.89 8.57
CA VAL A 330 -18.61 -11.41 7.49
C VAL A 330 -18.93 -9.96 7.15
N TYR A 331 -17.88 -9.14 7.00
CA TYR A 331 -17.94 -7.75 6.54
C TYR A 331 -16.95 -7.54 5.39
N PHE A 332 -17.22 -6.54 4.53
CA PHE A 332 -16.42 -6.27 3.36
C PHE A 332 -15.83 -4.85 3.37
N ILE A 333 -14.64 -4.74 2.77
CA ILE A 333 -14.04 -3.48 2.32
C ILE A 333 -13.57 -3.69 0.88
N ARG A 334 -14.33 -3.13 -0.07
CA ARG A 334 -14.05 -3.29 -1.51
C ARG A 334 -14.21 -1.99 -2.26
N GLY A 335 -13.61 -1.92 -3.47
CA GLY A 335 -13.73 -0.77 -4.35
C GLY A 335 -15.21 -0.49 -4.70
N GLY A 336 -15.57 0.79 -4.74
CA GLY A 336 -16.95 1.24 -5.00
C GLY A 336 -17.86 1.28 -3.77
N MET A 337 -17.41 0.81 -2.59
CA MET A 337 -18.20 0.86 -1.35
C MET A 337 -18.29 2.29 -0.80
N GLY A 338 -19.47 2.71 -0.40
CA GLY A 338 -19.70 4.03 0.21
C GLY A 338 -18.99 4.22 1.56
N GLY A 339 -18.63 5.45 1.88
CA GLY A 339 -17.93 5.75 3.14
C GLY A 339 -18.75 5.42 4.39
N ALA A 340 -20.07 5.63 4.36
CA ALA A 340 -20.98 5.32 5.46
C ALA A 340 -21.09 3.80 5.69
N GLU A 341 -21.25 3.02 4.63
CA GLU A 341 -21.31 1.56 4.67
C GLU A 341 -20.01 0.98 5.25
N ARG A 342 -18.86 1.50 4.79
CA ARG A 342 -17.53 1.11 5.30
C ARG A 342 -17.40 1.39 6.81
N LYS A 343 -17.77 2.60 7.25
CA LYS A 343 -17.73 2.97 8.67
C LYS A 343 -18.64 2.08 9.51
N HIS A 344 -19.85 1.79 9.02
CA HIS A 344 -20.79 0.89 9.69
C HIS A 344 -20.22 -0.52 9.85
N GLY A 345 -19.68 -1.12 8.77
CA GLY A 345 -19.07 -2.45 8.83
C GLY A 345 -17.91 -2.54 9.83
N ILE A 346 -17.04 -1.51 9.86
CA ILE A 346 -15.95 -1.45 10.84
C ILE A 346 -16.47 -1.32 12.27
N SER A 347 -17.45 -0.45 12.52
CA SER A 347 -18.03 -0.27 13.87
C SER A 347 -18.68 -1.54 14.39
N GLU A 348 -19.45 -2.24 13.54
CA GLU A 348 -20.09 -3.51 13.89
C GLU A 348 -19.05 -4.62 14.13
N SER A 349 -18.02 -4.71 13.30
CA SER A 349 -16.95 -5.70 13.52
C SER A 349 -16.23 -5.48 14.85
N ILE A 350 -15.97 -4.22 15.25
CA ILE A 350 -15.41 -3.89 16.57
C ILE A 350 -16.35 -4.33 17.70
N ARG A 351 -17.64 -4.02 17.57
CA ARG A 351 -18.66 -4.36 18.58
C ARG A 351 -18.73 -5.88 18.79
N LEU A 352 -18.79 -6.63 17.69
CA LEU A 352 -18.91 -8.09 17.72
C LEU A 352 -17.63 -8.75 18.26
N ALA A 353 -16.45 -8.30 17.82
CA ALA A 353 -15.18 -8.81 18.33
C ALA A 353 -15.05 -8.62 19.85
N LYS A 354 -15.48 -7.45 20.39
CA LYS A 354 -15.51 -7.19 21.83
C LYS A 354 -16.52 -8.09 22.56
N ALA A 355 -17.58 -8.52 21.90
CA ALA A 355 -18.57 -9.45 22.45
C ALA A 355 -18.16 -10.93 22.33
N GLY A 356 -16.96 -11.22 21.82
CA GLY A 356 -16.48 -12.59 21.61
C GLY A 356 -17.19 -13.33 20.47
N VAL A 357 -17.88 -12.62 19.59
CA VAL A 357 -18.51 -13.21 18.41
C VAL A 357 -17.48 -13.33 17.28
N PRO A 358 -17.34 -14.49 16.62
CA PRO A 358 -16.45 -14.66 15.49
C PRO A 358 -16.77 -13.66 14.37
N VAL A 359 -15.79 -12.82 14.05
CA VAL A 359 -15.95 -11.81 13.01
C VAL A 359 -14.81 -11.91 12.00
N LEU A 360 -15.15 -11.81 10.73
CA LEU A 360 -14.20 -11.84 9.63
C LEU A 360 -14.45 -10.66 8.68
N MET A 361 -13.41 -9.89 8.43
CA MET A 361 -13.46 -8.78 7.49
C MET A 361 -12.64 -9.11 6.25
N ILE A 362 -13.26 -9.07 5.09
CA ILE A 362 -12.62 -9.32 3.80
C ILE A 362 -12.33 -7.98 3.13
N CYS A 363 -11.04 -7.75 2.89
CA CYS A 363 -10.56 -6.52 2.26
C CYS A 363 -10.00 -6.82 0.87
N GLN A 364 -10.52 -6.12 -0.15
CA GLN A 364 -9.79 -6.03 -1.40
C GLN A 364 -8.47 -5.28 -1.12
N ILE A 365 -7.32 -5.91 -1.41
CA ILE A 365 -6.03 -5.43 -0.91
C ILE A 365 -5.73 -3.97 -1.30
N VAL A 366 -6.07 -3.57 -2.52
CA VAL A 366 -5.90 -2.18 -2.98
C VAL A 366 -6.85 -1.21 -2.28
N ALA A 367 -8.09 -1.64 -1.98
CA ALA A 367 -9.07 -0.82 -1.26
C ALA A 367 -8.79 -0.76 0.24
N GLY A 368 -8.16 -1.78 0.80
CA GLY A 368 -7.73 -1.86 2.21
C GLY A 368 -6.56 -0.94 2.56
N ASN A 369 -5.80 -0.45 1.58
CA ASN A 369 -4.65 0.46 1.79
C ASN A 369 -5.03 1.85 2.33
N CYS A 370 -6.28 2.10 2.60
CA CYS A 370 -6.85 3.41 2.84
C CYS A 370 -6.98 3.77 4.32
N GLY A 371 -5.88 3.92 5.06
CA GLY A 371 -5.87 4.59 6.37
C GLY A 371 -6.78 4.00 7.47
N LEU A 372 -7.38 2.83 7.24
CA LEU A 372 -8.35 2.20 8.14
C LEU A 372 -7.68 1.76 9.45
N ASN A 373 -8.43 1.79 10.55
CA ASN A 373 -8.02 1.21 11.81
C ASN A 373 -8.77 -0.12 12.05
N LEU A 374 -8.02 -1.23 11.93
CA LEU A 374 -8.54 -2.60 12.05
C LEU A 374 -7.80 -3.39 13.14
N GLN A 375 -7.30 -2.72 14.17
CA GLN A 375 -6.52 -3.31 15.27
C GLN A 375 -7.27 -4.39 16.06
N HIS A 376 -8.61 -4.40 16.02
CA HIS A 376 -9.43 -5.42 16.65
C HIS A 376 -9.36 -6.78 15.93
N LEU A 377 -8.79 -6.83 14.72
CA LEU A 377 -8.62 -8.05 13.94
C LEU A 377 -7.16 -8.51 14.09
N THR A 378 -6.96 -9.56 14.88
CA THR A 378 -5.62 -9.99 15.31
C THR A 378 -5.03 -11.12 14.48
N ARG A 379 -5.87 -11.83 13.71
CA ARG A 379 -5.43 -12.80 12.71
C ARG A 379 -5.57 -12.19 11.31
N VAL A 380 -4.48 -12.15 10.56
CA VAL A 380 -4.44 -11.62 9.18
C VAL A 380 -4.14 -12.75 8.22
N ILE A 381 -4.95 -12.90 7.17
CA ILE A 381 -4.74 -13.93 6.14
C ILE A 381 -4.57 -13.24 4.78
N PHE A 382 -3.42 -13.41 4.17
CA PHE A 382 -3.22 -13.08 2.76
C PHE A 382 -3.63 -14.28 1.93
N TYR A 383 -4.88 -14.29 1.48
CA TYR A 383 -5.42 -15.34 0.64
C TYR A 383 -4.72 -15.36 -0.73
N THR A 384 -4.53 -14.20 -1.34
CA THR A 384 -3.72 -14.04 -2.54
C THR A 384 -2.62 -13.02 -2.29
N GLN A 385 -1.39 -13.33 -2.72
CA GLN A 385 -0.26 -12.43 -2.60
C GLN A 385 -0.40 -11.27 -3.60
N HIS A 386 -0.02 -10.06 -3.18
CA HIS A 386 0.05 -8.92 -4.08
C HIS A 386 1.47 -8.77 -4.60
N TRP A 387 1.65 -8.46 -5.87
CA TRP A 387 2.97 -8.35 -6.52
C TRP A 387 3.84 -7.18 -6.01
N ASN A 388 3.23 -6.16 -5.38
CA ASN A 388 3.93 -5.04 -4.75
C ASN A 388 4.03 -5.27 -3.23
N PRO A 389 5.26 -5.46 -2.66
CA PRO A 389 5.45 -5.67 -1.24
C PRO A 389 4.95 -4.50 -0.40
N SER A 390 5.11 -3.27 -0.89
CA SER A 390 4.66 -2.08 -0.16
C SER A 390 3.15 -2.07 0.08
N VAL A 391 2.37 -2.62 -0.85
CA VAL A 391 0.91 -2.77 -0.69
C VAL A 391 0.59 -3.77 0.43
N MET A 392 1.34 -4.87 0.53
CA MET A 392 1.18 -5.85 1.59
C MET A 392 1.63 -5.27 2.95
N ASP A 393 2.75 -4.56 2.98
CA ASP A 393 3.23 -3.90 4.20
C ASP A 393 2.21 -2.84 4.68
N GLN A 394 1.60 -2.08 3.76
CA GLN A 394 0.51 -1.15 4.05
C GLN A 394 -0.73 -1.87 4.62
N ALA A 395 -1.10 -2.99 4.04
CA ALA A 395 -2.22 -3.80 4.50
C ALA A 395 -1.98 -4.30 5.93
N MET A 396 -0.78 -4.78 6.25
CA MET A 396 -0.38 -5.20 7.59
C MET A 396 -0.55 -4.12 8.64
N THR A 397 -0.20 -2.87 8.32
CA THR A 397 -0.31 -1.75 9.27
C THR A 397 -1.75 -1.36 9.60
N ARG A 398 -2.75 -2.04 9.06
CA ARG A 398 -4.16 -1.87 9.48
C ARG A 398 -4.46 -2.59 10.79
N SER A 399 -3.87 -3.76 11.00
CA SER A 399 -3.98 -4.52 12.25
C SER A 399 -2.84 -4.22 13.21
N TYR A 400 -1.60 -4.20 12.73
CA TYR A 400 -0.43 -3.96 13.55
C TYR A 400 0.05 -2.51 13.42
N ARG A 401 -0.35 -1.68 14.36
CA ARG A 401 0.01 -0.25 14.45
C ARG A 401 0.01 0.22 15.89
N TYR A 402 0.53 1.43 16.14
CA TYR A 402 0.50 2.04 17.47
C TYR A 402 -0.89 1.95 18.12
N GLY A 403 -0.92 1.45 19.36
CA GLY A 403 -2.16 1.19 20.10
C GLY A 403 -2.66 -0.25 19.99
N GLN A 404 -2.02 -1.13 19.20
CA GLN A 404 -2.26 -2.58 19.24
C GLN A 404 -1.84 -3.13 20.60
N LYS A 405 -2.69 -3.97 21.21
CA LYS A 405 -2.47 -4.57 22.53
C LYS A 405 -2.31 -6.09 22.50
N SER A 406 -2.73 -6.69 21.39
CA SER A 406 -2.71 -8.14 21.20
C SER A 406 -1.64 -8.55 20.19
N GLU A 407 -1.12 -9.74 20.32
CA GLU A 407 -0.28 -10.34 19.30
C GLU A 407 -1.06 -10.48 17.99
N VAL A 408 -0.36 -10.30 16.88
CA VAL A 408 -0.94 -10.43 15.54
C VAL A 408 -0.27 -11.59 14.82
N THR A 409 -1.06 -12.53 14.33
CA THR A 409 -0.59 -13.65 13.50
C THR A 409 -0.96 -13.40 12.04
N VAL A 410 -0.04 -13.69 11.15
CA VAL A 410 -0.19 -13.48 9.71
C VAL A 410 0.01 -14.76 8.95
N HIS A 411 -1.00 -15.22 8.25
CA HIS A 411 -0.94 -16.40 7.40
C HIS A 411 -0.82 -16.00 5.93
N HIS A 412 0.10 -16.61 5.22
CA HIS A 412 0.28 -16.45 3.79
C HIS A 412 -0.06 -17.73 3.06
N LEU A 413 -1.17 -17.77 2.33
CA LEU A 413 -1.52 -18.90 1.49
C LEU A 413 -0.72 -18.86 0.19
N ILE A 414 0.29 -19.69 0.10
CA ILE A 414 1.22 -19.75 -1.02
C ILE A 414 1.04 -21.06 -1.74
N LEU A 415 0.48 -21.04 -2.93
CA LEU A 415 0.35 -22.23 -3.74
C LEU A 415 1.69 -22.55 -4.41
N GLY A 416 2.27 -23.72 -4.12
CA GLY A 416 3.59 -24.12 -4.54
C GLY A 416 3.60 -25.48 -5.24
N SER A 417 4.57 -25.67 -6.11
CA SER A 417 5.03 -27.00 -6.52
C SER A 417 6.53 -27.04 -6.28
N PRO A 418 7.09 -28.15 -5.74
CA PRO A 418 8.52 -28.31 -5.58
C PRO A 418 9.29 -28.19 -6.91
N GLU A 419 8.63 -28.56 -8.01
CA GLU A 419 9.23 -28.68 -9.33
C GLU A 419 8.97 -27.49 -10.25
N LEU A 420 7.94 -26.67 -9.98
CA LEU A 420 7.56 -25.56 -10.84
C LEU A 420 7.62 -24.24 -10.10
N ARG A 421 8.34 -23.26 -10.68
CA ARG A 421 8.23 -21.86 -10.26
C ARG A 421 6.81 -21.38 -10.49
N ASN A 422 6.08 -21.12 -9.41
CA ASN A 422 4.74 -20.54 -9.50
C ASN A 422 4.73 -19.03 -9.25
N ILE A 423 3.59 -18.44 -9.55
CA ILE A 423 3.40 -16.98 -9.45
C ILE A 423 3.56 -16.47 -8.03
N ASP A 424 3.00 -17.14 -7.02
CA ASP A 424 3.12 -16.69 -5.62
C ASP A 424 4.60 -16.68 -5.18
N ARG A 425 5.38 -17.69 -5.58
CA ARG A 425 6.81 -17.76 -5.29
C ARG A 425 7.59 -16.68 -6.04
N CYS A 426 7.30 -16.49 -7.33
CA CYS A 426 7.92 -15.41 -8.11
C CYS A 426 7.62 -14.02 -7.51
N MET A 427 6.41 -13.81 -7.01
CA MET A 427 6.08 -12.56 -6.30
C MET A 427 6.92 -12.36 -5.05
N LEU A 428 7.10 -13.41 -4.23
CA LEU A 428 7.93 -13.35 -3.02
C LEU A 428 9.41 -13.08 -3.35
N GLU A 429 9.95 -13.69 -4.40
CA GLU A 429 11.31 -13.42 -4.90
C GLU A 429 11.45 -11.94 -5.32
N LYS A 430 10.47 -11.41 -6.06
CA LYS A 430 10.45 -9.98 -6.44
C LYS A 430 10.29 -9.06 -5.24
N HIS A 431 9.55 -9.47 -4.21
CA HIS A 431 9.48 -8.73 -2.95
C HIS A 431 10.87 -8.62 -2.29
N ALA A 432 11.63 -9.72 -2.25
CA ALA A 432 12.98 -9.72 -1.69
C ALA A 432 13.92 -8.79 -2.48
N GLU A 433 13.88 -8.84 -3.82
CA GLU A 433 14.66 -7.94 -4.69
C GLU A 433 14.34 -6.46 -4.43
N LYS A 434 13.06 -6.10 -4.39
CA LYS A 434 12.61 -4.71 -4.15
C LYS A 434 13.01 -4.20 -2.76
N ARG A 435 12.93 -5.06 -1.75
CA ARG A 435 13.38 -4.72 -0.39
C ARG A 435 14.88 -4.53 -0.31
N SER A 436 15.65 -5.40 -0.98
CA SER A 436 17.11 -5.27 -1.05
C SER A 436 17.52 -3.92 -1.65
N LEU A 437 16.88 -3.49 -2.73
CA LEU A 437 17.15 -2.19 -3.35
C LEU A 437 16.85 -1.02 -2.39
N THR A 438 15.75 -1.10 -1.67
CA THR A 438 15.39 -0.08 -0.68
C THR A 438 16.41 -0.05 0.46
N PHE A 439 16.90 -1.20 0.90
CA PHE A 439 17.95 -1.32 1.91
C PHE A 439 19.29 -0.73 1.42
N MET A 440 19.65 -0.95 0.16
CA MET A 440 20.87 -0.35 -0.42
C MET A 440 20.80 1.17 -0.44
N LEU A 441 19.65 1.77 -0.69
CA LEU A 441 19.45 3.23 -0.67
C LEU A 441 19.47 3.80 0.74
N CYS A 442 18.96 3.06 1.71
CA CYS A 442 18.90 3.48 3.10
C CYS A 442 19.28 2.31 4.02
N PRO A 443 20.57 2.12 4.35
CA PRO A 443 21.05 0.99 5.18
C PRO A 443 20.45 0.92 6.58
N SER A 444 19.90 2.03 7.10
CA SER A 444 19.17 2.08 8.37
C SER A 444 17.79 1.40 8.31
N LEU A 445 17.39 0.91 7.15
CA LEU A 445 16.11 0.28 6.87
C LEU A 445 16.11 -1.22 7.22
N LYS A 446 16.05 -1.58 8.48
CA LYS A 446 15.60 -2.92 8.85
C LYS A 446 14.07 -2.97 8.71
N PHE A 447 13.57 -3.78 7.78
CA PHE A 447 12.13 -4.03 7.66
C PHE A 447 11.64 -4.82 8.86
N ALA A 448 10.79 -4.22 9.67
CA ALA A 448 10.31 -4.80 10.92
C ALA A 448 9.29 -5.94 10.71
N PHE A 449 8.72 -6.09 9.51
CA PHE A 449 7.54 -6.94 9.29
C PHE A 449 7.78 -8.25 8.54
N HIS A 450 8.99 -8.51 8.05
CA HIS A 450 9.29 -9.81 7.45
C HIS A 450 10.64 -10.31 7.91
N PRO A 451 10.72 -11.50 8.52
CA PRO A 451 11.97 -12.22 8.58
C PRO A 451 12.45 -12.40 7.13
N ASP A 452 13.76 -12.30 6.92
CA ASP A 452 14.35 -12.56 5.62
C ASP A 452 13.78 -13.84 5.06
N PHE A 453 13.00 -13.73 3.98
CA PHE A 453 12.58 -14.87 3.21
C PHE A 453 13.79 -15.34 2.41
N ALA A 454 14.80 -15.87 3.10
CA ALA A 454 15.84 -16.61 2.46
C ALA A 454 15.17 -17.79 1.72
N VAL A 455 15.12 -17.70 0.41
CA VAL A 455 14.68 -18.81 -0.43
C VAL A 455 15.80 -19.83 -0.38
N PRO A 456 15.63 -20.99 0.28
CA PRO A 456 16.63 -22.04 0.20
C PRO A 456 16.73 -22.46 -1.27
N GLY A 457 17.90 -22.30 -1.90
CA GLY A 457 18.18 -22.84 -3.23
C GLY A 457 18.14 -21.85 -4.40
N ALA A 458 18.46 -20.57 -4.20
CA ALA A 458 18.69 -19.62 -5.31
C ALA A 458 20.02 -19.87 -6.05
N GLY A 459 20.33 -21.14 -6.34
CA GLY A 459 21.46 -21.61 -7.13
C GLY A 459 20.98 -22.37 -8.35
N GLY A 460 20.33 -21.72 -9.30
CA GLY A 460 19.89 -22.34 -10.53
C GLY A 460 19.42 -21.27 -11.52
N SER A 461 20.30 -20.97 -12.47
CA SER A 461 20.05 -20.15 -13.65
C SER A 461 18.96 -20.78 -14.53
N GLY A 462 17.71 -20.41 -14.28
CA GLY A 462 16.56 -20.78 -15.11
C GLY A 462 15.75 -19.54 -15.41
N LEU A 463 15.89 -19.04 -16.62
CA LEU A 463 15.30 -17.86 -17.21
C LEU A 463 13.82 -17.65 -16.86
N LEU A 464 13.55 -16.79 -15.89
CA LEU A 464 12.50 -15.80 -16.00
C LEU A 464 13.23 -14.46 -16.05
N MET A 465 13.36 -13.89 -17.25
CA MET A 465 13.83 -12.52 -17.40
C MET A 465 13.05 -11.60 -16.46
N PRO A 466 13.67 -10.57 -15.89
CA PRO A 466 12.97 -9.58 -15.11
C PRO A 466 11.89 -8.96 -16.01
N LEU A 467 10.64 -9.25 -15.71
CA LEU A 467 9.53 -8.49 -16.25
C LEU A 467 9.67 -7.10 -15.62
N ASN A 468 10.28 -6.17 -16.34
CA ASN A 468 10.14 -4.75 -16.07
C ASN A 468 8.70 -4.37 -16.43
N PHE A 469 7.78 -4.64 -15.51
CA PHE A 469 6.48 -4.02 -15.55
C PHE A 469 6.68 -2.54 -15.23
N GLU A 470 6.91 -1.72 -16.26
CA GLU A 470 6.49 -0.34 -16.20
C GLU A 470 4.96 -0.41 -16.06
N GLU A 471 4.47 -0.11 -14.87
CA GLU A 471 3.03 0.01 -14.65
C GLU A 471 2.46 0.99 -15.67
N GLN A 472 1.79 0.47 -16.68
CA GLN A 472 0.71 1.20 -17.27
C GLN A 472 -0.43 1.09 -16.23
N GLU A 473 -0.49 2.04 -15.29
CA GLU A 473 -1.72 2.32 -14.57
C GLU A 473 -2.76 2.63 -15.65
N GLN A 474 -3.57 1.66 -16.01
CA GLN A 474 -4.84 1.93 -16.66
C GLN A 474 -5.62 2.75 -15.65
N GLU A 475 -5.76 4.03 -15.95
CA GLU A 475 -6.70 4.90 -15.23
C GLU A 475 -8.05 4.16 -15.26
N PRO A 476 -8.73 3.97 -14.12
CA PRO A 476 -10.08 3.46 -14.16
C PRO A 476 -10.87 4.44 -15.02
N GLU A 477 -11.43 3.98 -16.15
CA GLU A 477 -12.43 4.71 -16.88
C GLU A 477 -13.56 4.99 -15.89
N ASP A 478 -13.82 6.27 -15.61
CA ASP A 478 -14.99 6.69 -14.86
C ASP A 478 -16.21 6.12 -15.58
N PRO A 479 -17.15 5.50 -14.87
CA PRO A 479 -18.44 5.20 -15.49
C PRO A 479 -19.02 6.55 -15.93
N VAL A 480 -19.29 6.67 -17.22
CA VAL A 480 -20.06 7.77 -17.80
C VAL A 480 -21.41 7.75 -17.10
N GLU A 481 -21.73 8.88 -16.39
CA GLU A 481 -22.96 9.27 -15.72
C GLU A 481 -23.55 8.33 -14.65
#